data_f2b701ccce2272db90fbd7714fcb0bef
#
_entry.id   f2b701ccce2272db90fbd7714fcb0bef
#
_cell.length_a   1.000
_cell.length_b   1.000
_cell.length_c   1.000
_cell.angle_alpha   90.00
_cell.angle_beta   90.00
_cell.angle_gamma   90.00
#
_symmetry.space_group_name_H-M   'P 1'
#
loop_
_entity.id
_entity.type
_entity.pdbx_description
1 polymer ?
#
loop_
_entity_poly.entity_id
_entity_poly.type
_entity_poly.pdbx_seq_one_letter_code
_entity_poly.pdbx_strand_id
1 'polypeptide(L)'
;MRLTFCFLSAFLATQAVALDDPKVPLDDPLKSGMWSYHQINILGDPAKIRFDDRVVVKAPAVAEDSFNVPVLVDATALENVTQMVFLVDYGPIPKILTYWPEQSEPKISFRFKIDQATPVRAAVHTSDGMWHVGSTVIDAAGGGCTAPAVAYAADDWEEHLGKVHGQVWPENGRLRMIVDHPMDTGLADGIPIFIIEDLAVSTPGTKSPLARLRLYEPVNEDPAFTLYFDKATLGTEVSVTGRDNNGNEIDAIIRAAASQ
;
A
#
# COMPACT_ATOMS: atom_id res chain seq x y z
N MET A 1 -79.62 6.28 38.34
CA MET A 1 -78.33 7.01 38.40
C MET A 1 -77.26 6.03 37.91
N ARG A 2 -76.92 6.09 36.59
CA ARG A 2 -75.95 5.19 35.94
C ARG A 2 -74.65 5.93 35.77
N LEU A 3 -73.59 5.49 36.48
CA LEU A 3 -72.22 6.02 36.25
C LEU A 3 -71.62 5.28 35.08
N THR A 4 -71.26 6.06 34.07
CA THR A 4 -70.48 5.59 32.89
C THR A 4 -69.00 5.84 33.16
N PHE A 5 -68.19 4.78 33.30
CA PHE A 5 -66.73 4.86 33.42
C PHE A 5 -66.15 4.92 32.01
N CYS A 6 -65.50 6.04 31.69
CA CYS A 6 -64.69 6.17 30.47
C CYS A 6 -63.28 5.67 30.78
N PHE A 7 -62.88 4.56 30.12
CA PHE A 7 -61.48 4.10 30.14
C PHE A 7 -60.70 4.85 29.06
N LEU A 8 -59.77 5.67 29.54
CA LEU A 8 -58.81 6.35 28.66
C LEU A 8 -57.62 5.41 28.42
N SER A 9 -57.56 4.75 27.25
CA SER A 9 -56.41 3.92 26.88
C SER A 9 -55.29 4.83 26.35
N ALA A 10 -54.21 4.97 27.12
CA ALA A 10 -53.00 5.62 26.69
C ALA A 10 -52.21 4.66 25.76
N PHE A 11 -52.16 4.97 24.48
CA PHE A 11 -51.26 4.31 23.54
C PHE A 11 -49.83 4.84 23.78
N LEU A 12 -48.96 4.00 24.40
CA LEU A 12 -47.52 4.24 24.38
C LEU A 12 -47.01 3.90 22.98
N ALA A 13 -46.68 4.89 22.19
CA ALA A 13 -45.92 4.72 20.97
C ALA A 13 -44.46 4.41 21.35
N THR A 14 -44.08 3.14 21.30
CA THR A 14 -42.69 2.72 21.31
C THR A 14 -42.04 3.20 20.01
N GLN A 15 -41.18 4.21 20.12
CA GLN A 15 -40.29 4.58 19.03
C GLN A 15 -39.28 3.41 18.90
N ALA A 16 -39.41 2.65 17.82
CA ALA A 16 -38.38 1.73 17.39
C ALA A 16 -37.16 2.58 16.98
N VAL A 17 -36.10 2.52 17.80
CA VAL A 17 -34.78 2.96 17.38
C VAL A 17 -34.40 2.08 16.21
N ALA A 18 -34.38 2.64 15.00
CA ALA A 18 -33.80 1.98 13.85
C ALA A 18 -32.33 1.73 14.20
N LEU A 19 -31.98 0.48 14.51
CA LEU A 19 -30.59 0.02 14.48
C LEU A 19 -30.13 0.29 13.06
N ASP A 20 -29.10 1.10 12.88
CA ASP A 20 -28.42 1.27 11.60
C ASP A 20 -28.16 -0.14 11.03
N ASP A 21 -28.76 -0.45 9.89
CA ASP A 21 -28.59 -1.71 9.20
C ASP A 21 -27.08 -1.92 9.01
N PRO A 22 -26.49 -3.05 9.40
CA PRO A 22 -25.08 -3.29 9.18
C PRO A 22 -24.85 -3.12 7.68
N LYS A 23 -24.01 -2.11 7.32
CA LYS A 23 -23.74 -1.74 5.93
C LYS A 23 -23.35 -2.99 5.15
N VAL A 24 -24.16 -3.37 4.18
CA VAL A 24 -23.92 -4.55 3.36
C VAL A 24 -22.61 -4.37 2.63
N PRO A 25 -21.62 -5.27 2.79
CA PRO A 25 -20.36 -5.18 2.08
C PRO A 25 -20.57 -5.14 0.57
N LEU A 26 -19.77 -4.33 -0.14
CA LEU A 26 -19.76 -4.31 -1.59
C LEU A 26 -19.40 -5.71 -2.12
N ASP A 27 -20.17 -6.22 -3.07
CA ASP A 27 -19.91 -7.53 -3.68
C ASP A 27 -18.53 -7.52 -4.38
N ASP A 28 -17.74 -8.54 -4.09
CA ASP A 28 -16.38 -8.66 -4.63
C ASP A 28 -16.38 -9.39 -5.97
N PRO A 29 -15.91 -8.78 -7.08
CA PRO A 29 -15.77 -9.44 -8.37
C PRO A 29 -14.91 -10.72 -8.32
N LEU A 30 -13.95 -10.80 -7.41
CA LEU A 30 -13.07 -11.96 -7.23
C LEU A 30 -13.61 -12.96 -6.21
N LYS A 31 -14.73 -12.65 -5.53
CA LYS A 31 -15.39 -13.50 -4.52
C LYS A 31 -14.43 -14.00 -3.43
N SER A 32 -13.51 -13.14 -3.01
CA SER A 32 -12.56 -13.44 -1.95
C SER A 32 -13.22 -13.35 -0.58
N GLY A 33 -13.02 -14.35 0.26
CA GLY A 33 -13.52 -14.35 1.64
C GLY A 33 -12.91 -13.23 2.52
N MET A 34 -11.76 -12.64 2.12
CA MET A 34 -11.07 -11.58 2.86
C MET A 34 -11.52 -10.18 2.49
N TRP A 35 -12.29 -10.01 1.41
CA TRP A 35 -12.68 -8.68 0.96
C TRP A 35 -13.48 -7.89 2.01
N SER A 36 -14.42 -8.52 2.68
CA SER A 36 -15.20 -7.90 3.77
C SER A 36 -14.31 -7.39 4.91
N TYR A 37 -13.24 -8.14 5.23
CA TYR A 37 -12.26 -7.72 6.22
C TYR A 37 -11.54 -6.44 5.77
N HIS A 38 -11.09 -6.37 4.52
CA HIS A 38 -10.40 -5.19 3.98
C HIS A 38 -11.31 -3.96 3.96
N GLN A 39 -12.56 -4.13 3.55
CA GLN A 39 -13.54 -3.04 3.57
C GLN A 39 -13.68 -2.44 4.97
N ILE A 40 -13.93 -3.27 5.98
CA ILE A 40 -14.28 -2.82 7.32
C ILE A 40 -13.03 -2.32 8.08
N ASN A 41 -11.93 -3.05 8.01
CA ASN A 41 -10.78 -2.82 8.90
C ASN A 41 -9.69 -1.94 8.28
N ILE A 42 -9.69 -1.77 6.94
CA ILE A 42 -8.64 -1.01 6.25
C ILE A 42 -9.19 0.22 5.54
N LEU A 43 -10.31 0.08 4.81
CA LEU A 43 -10.85 1.13 3.95
C LEU A 43 -11.98 1.92 4.62
N GLY A 44 -12.71 1.32 5.54
CA GLY A 44 -13.78 1.95 6.31
C GLY A 44 -15.16 1.79 5.70
N ASP A 45 -15.90 2.89 5.43
CA ASP A 45 -17.29 2.85 5.01
C ASP A 45 -17.51 2.19 3.63
N PRO A 46 -18.18 1.02 3.54
CA PRO A 46 -18.45 0.35 2.26
C PRO A 46 -19.18 1.22 1.23
N ALA A 47 -20.01 2.16 1.67
CA ALA A 47 -20.71 3.08 0.77
C ALA A 47 -19.79 4.05 0.00
N LYS A 48 -18.53 4.16 0.46
CA LYS A 48 -17.48 5.00 -0.15
C LYS A 48 -16.46 4.17 -0.93
N ILE A 49 -16.76 2.92 -1.23
CA ILE A 49 -15.86 2.01 -1.94
C ILE A 49 -16.53 1.57 -3.24
N ARG A 50 -15.77 1.52 -4.32
CA ARG A 50 -16.21 0.94 -5.61
C ARG A 50 -15.06 0.27 -6.33
N PHE A 51 -15.35 -0.79 -7.09
CA PHE A 51 -14.42 -1.34 -8.07
C PHE A 51 -14.39 -0.41 -9.29
N ASP A 52 -13.19 -0.17 -9.82
CA ASP A 52 -12.99 0.84 -10.87
C ASP A 52 -11.83 0.44 -11.79
N ASP A 53 -12.14 0.22 -13.07
CA ASP A 53 -11.18 -0.22 -14.08
C ASP A 53 -10.10 0.86 -14.39
N ARG A 54 -10.29 2.09 -13.93
CA ARG A 54 -9.25 3.13 -14.01
C ARG A 54 -8.08 2.88 -13.04
N VAL A 55 -8.25 2.01 -12.05
CA VAL A 55 -7.17 1.52 -11.21
C VAL A 55 -6.62 0.23 -11.81
N VAL A 56 -5.53 0.35 -12.55
CA VAL A 56 -4.92 -0.76 -13.27
C VAL A 56 -3.85 -1.40 -12.40
N VAL A 57 -4.02 -2.68 -12.06
CA VAL A 57 -3.01 -3.50 -11.35
C VAL A 57 -2.40 -4.49 -12.32
N LYS A 58 -1.10 -4.35 -12.60
CA LYS A 58 -0.34 -5.25 -13.47
C LYS A 58 0.66 -6.06 -12.63
N ALA A 59 0.55 -7.36 -12.70
CA ALA A 59 1.45 -8.32 -12.08
C ALA A 59 1.57 -9.57 -12.96
N PRO A 60 2.57 -10.44 -12.79
CA PRO A 60 2.61 -11.73 -13.45
C PRO A 60 1.42 -12.59 -12.98
N ALA A 61 0.86 -13.40 -13.90
CA ALA A 61 -0.21 -14.34 -13.52
C ALA A 61 0.29 -15.43 -12.57
N VAL A 62 1.59 -15.79 -12.64
CA VAL A 62 2.27 -16.75 -11.78
C VAL A 62 3.53 -16.09 -11.24
N ALA A 63 3.74 -16.16 -9.93
CA ALA A 63 4.97 -15.73 -9.29
C ALA A 63 6.04 -16.82 -9.47
N GLU A 64 7.04 -16.55 -10.31
CA GLU A 64 8.21 -17.44 -10.48
C GLU A 64 9.11 -17.42 -9.24
N ASP A 65 9.18 -16.27 -8.58
CA ASP A 65 9.90 -16.03 -7.33
C ASP A 65 8.94 -15.42 -6.30
N SER A 66 8.59 -16.19 -5.27
CA SER A 66 7.67 -15.77 -4.21
C SER A 66 8.26 -14.68 -3.30
N PHE A 67 9.57 -14.44 -3.35
CA PHE A 67 10.23 -13.38 -2.57
C PHE A 67 10.26 -12.03 -3.29
N ASN A 68 9.98 -12.01 -4.61
CA ASN A 68 10.29 -10.85 -5.45
C ASN A 68 9.23 -10.57 -6.53
N VAL A 69 7.95 -10.61 -6.16
CA VAL A 69 6.83 -10.45 -7.11
C VAL A 69 6.71 -9.00 -7.56
N PRO A 70 6.91 -8.67 -8.84
CA PRO A 70 6.79 -7.31 -9.33
C PRO A 70 5.33 -6.92 -9.53
N VAL A 71 4.99 -5.69 -9.12
CA VAL A 71 3.68 -5.08 -9.35
C VAL A 71 3.86 -3.67 -9.89
N LEU A 72 3.06 -3.31 -10.88
CA LEU A 72 2.83 -1.94 -11.33
C LEU A 72 1.37 -1.58 -11.08
N VAL A 73 1.13 -0.49 -10.38
CA VAL A 73 -0.20 0.11 -10.26
C VAL A 73 -0.22 1.45 -10.95
N ASP A 74 -1.23 1.66 -11.76
CA ASP A 74 -1.46 2.89 -12.52
C ASP A 74 -2.89 3.37 -12.29
N ALA A 75 -3.04 4.49 -11.61
CA ALA A 75 -4.30 5.16 -11.33
C ALA A 75 -4.32 6.59 -11.92
N THR A 76 -3.49 6.88 -12.93
CA THR A 76 -3.38 8.21 -13.55
C THR A 76 -4.64 8.65 -14.28
N ALA A 77 -5.57 7.74 -14.54
CA ALA A 77 -6.91 8.06 -15.06
C ALA A 77 -7.88 8.60 -14.00
N LEU A 78 -7.49 8.61 -12.72
CA LEU A 78 -8.21 9.23 -11.62
C LEU A 78 -7.64 10.62 -11.31
N GLU A 79 -8.52 11.55 -11.02
CA GLU A 79 -8.12 12.89 -10.58
C GLU A 79 -8.12 12.98 -9.03
N ASN A 80 -7.32 13.90 -8.51
CA ASN A 80 -7.29 14.25 -7.08
C ASN A 80 -7.01 13.03 -6.16
N VAL A 81 -6.13 12.14 -6.57
CA VAL A 81 -5.69 11.02 -5.75
C VAL A 81 -4.88 11.52 -4.57
N THR A 82 -5.26 11.10 -3.36
CA THR A 82 -4.61 11.50 -2.12
C THR A 82 -3.79 10.39 -1.49
N GLN A 83 -4.19 9.13 -1.72
CA GLN A 83 -3.55 7.96 -1.11
C GLN A 83 -3.82 6.70 -1.95
N MET A 84 -2.86 5.78 -1.94
CA MET A 84 -3.00 4.44 -2.51
C MET A 84 -2.56 3.41 -1.47
N VAL A 85 -3.39 2.39 -1.23
CA VAL A 85 -3.12 1.28 -0.30
C VAL A 85 -3.08 -0.02 -1.09
N PHE A 86 -2.00 -0.80 -0.93
CA PHE A 86 -1.81 -2.07 -1.63
C PHE A 86 -1.99 -3.22 -0.67
N LEU A 87 -2.79 -4.20 -1.08
CA LEU A 87 -3.27 -5.29 -0.24
C LEU A 87 -3.10 -6.64 -0.95
N VAL A 88 -2.92 -7.68 -0.15
CA VAL A 88 -3.12 -9.08 -0.53
C VAL A 88 -4.27 -9.65 0.27
N ASP A 89 -5.08 -10.51 -0.34
CA ASP A 89 -6.20 -11.12 0.37
C ASP A 89 -5.74 -12.28 1.25
N TYR A 90 -4.97 -13.20 0.69
CA TYR A 90 -4.50 -14.39 1.39
C TYR A 90 -3.02 -14.31 1.69
N GLY A 91 -2.72 -13.90 2.91
CA GLY A 91 -1.38 -13.77 3.44
C GLY A 91 -1.44 -13.47 4.93
N PRO A 92 -0.36 -13.70 5.68
CA PRO A 92 -0.34 -13.44 7.12
C PRO A 92 -0.46 -11.95 7.44
N ILE A 93 -0.02 -11.09 6.53
CA ILE A 93 -0.04 -9.64 6.66
C ILE A 93 -0.67 -9.04 5.41
N PRO A 94 -1.89 -8.46 5.52
CA PRO A 94 -2.65 -8.04 4.34
C PRO A 94 -2.15 -6.76 3.67
N LYS A 95 -1.54 -5.82 4.42
CA LYS A 95 -1.01 -4.58 3.85
C LYS A 95 0.41 -4.80 3.31
N ILE A 96 0.67 -4.33 2.09
CA ILE A 96 2.00 -4.35 1.49
C ILE A 96 2.67 -2.98 1.68
N LEU A 97 2.04 -1.93 1.20
CA LEU A 97 2.51 -0.56 1.39
C LEU A 97 1.35 0.44 1.27
N THR A 98 1.57 1.64 1.78
CA THR A 98 0.74 2.82 1.53
C THR A 98 1.59 3.87 0.83
N TYR A 99 1.05 4.45 -0.23
CA TYR A 99 1.69 5.47 -1.05
C TYR A 99 0.86 6.74 -1.07
N TRP A 100 1.49 7.87 -0.78
CA TRP A 100 0.93 9.22 -0.94
C TRP A 100 1.67 9.88 -2.10
N PRO A 101 0.99 10.07 -3.24
CA PRO A 101 1.62 10.67 -4.42
C PRO A 101 2.16 12.08 -4.18
N GLU A 102 1.46 12.89 -3.39
CA GLU A 102 1.78 14.30 -3.12
C GLU A 102 1.91 15.13 -4.42
N GLN A 103 3.12 15.19 -5.00
CA GLN A 103 3.40 15.86 -6.27
C GLN A 103 3.81 14.88 -7.38
N SER A 104 3.87 13.58 -7.08
CA SER A 104 4.09 12.53 -8.07
C SER A 104 2.79 12.09 -8.72
N GLU A 105 2.88 11.37 -9.82
CA GLU A 105 1.73 10.69 -10.41
C GLU A 105 1.22 9.58 -9.47
N PRO A 106 -0.10 9.28 -9.46
CA PRO A 106 -0.65 8.14 -8.76
C PRO A 106 -0.33 6.82 -9.48
N LYS A 107 0.96 6.59 -9.65
CA LYS A 107 1.55 5.45 -10.37
C LYS A 107 2.83 5.02 -9.71
N ILE A 108 2.95 3.72 -9.42
CA ILE A 108 4.10 3.17 -8.73
C ILE A 108 4.37 1.74 -9.16
N SER A 109 5.66 1.37 -9.29
CA SER A 109 6.08 -0.03 -9.33
C SER A 109 6.87 -0.35 -8.09
N PHE A 110 6.63 -1.55 -7.56
CA PHE A 110 7.34 -2.10 -6.41
C PHE A 110 7.39 -3.62 -6.50
N ARG A 111 8.05 -4.27 -5.54
CA ARG A 111 8.07 -5.71 -5.39
C ARG A 111 7.63 -6.10 -3.98
N PHE A 112 7.08 -7.29 -3.84
CA PHE A 112 6.65 -7.80 -2.54
C PHE A 112 6.80 -9.32 -2.46
N LYS A 113 6.73 -9.85 -1.24
CA LYS A 113 6.75 -11.28 -0.91
C LYS A 113 5.32 -11.81 -0.93
N ILE A 114 5.12 -12.99 -1.52
CA ILE A 114 3.82 -13.65 -1.59
C ILE A 114 3.89 -15.00 -0.89
N ASP A 115 2.85 -15.35 -0.14
CA ASP A 115 2.83 -16.57 0.66
C ASP A 115 1.98 -17.69 0.05
N GLN A 116 1.05 -17.35 -0.82
CA GLN A 116 0.18 -18.26 -1.55
C GLN A 116 -0.52 -17.55 -2.70
N ALA A 117 -1.21 -18.33 -3.55
CA ALA A 117 -2.08 -17.77 -4.58
C ALA A 117 -3.13 -16.82 -3.96
N THR A 118 -3.20 -15.58 -4.45
CA THR A 118 -4.00 -14.53 -3.81
C THR A 118 -4.43 -13.44 -4.78
N PRO A 119 -5.62 -12.83 -4.56
CA PRO A 119 -5.91 -11.50 -5.08
C PRO A 119 -4.94 -10.46 -4.53
N VAL A 120 -4.43 -9.60 -5.42
CA VAL A 120 -3.67 -8.39 -5.10
C VAL A 120 -4.52 -7.19 -5.48
N ARG A 121 -4.65 -6.24 -4.56
CA ARG A 121 -5.53 -5.09 -4.74
C ARG A 121 -4.79 -3.78 -4.55
N ALA A 122 -5.22 -2.79 -5.32
CA ALA A 122 -4.87 -1.40 -5.09
C ALA A 122 -6.15 -0.62 -4.78
N ALA A 123 -6.24 -0.07 -3.58
CA ALA A 123 -7.31 0.84 -3.18
C ALA A 123 -6.78 2.27 -3.24
N VAL A 124 -7.40 3.10 -4.07
CA VAL A 124 -6.99 4.46 -4.39
C VAL A 124 -8.02 5.43 -3.84
N HIS A 125 -7.60 6.28 -2.92
CA HIS A 125 -8.47 7.28 -2.28
C HIS A 125 -8.37 8.61 -3.01
N THR A 126 -9.52 9.20 -3.27
CA THR A 126 -9.64 10.53 -3.89
C THR A 126 -10.15 11.57 -2.91
N SER A 127 -9.92 12.86 -3.17
CA SER A 127 -10.23 13.96 -2.25
C SER A 127 -11.73 14.14 -1.95
N ASP A 128 -12.61 13.52 -2.74
CA ASP A 128 -14.06 13.44 -2.48
C ASP A 128 -14.43 12.36 -1.43
N GLY A 129 -13.43 11.65 -0.90
CA GLY A 129 -13.60 10.63 0.12
C GLY A 129 -13.97 9.25 -0.42
N MET A 130 -13.86 9.03 -1.73
CA MET A 130 -14.14 7.73 -2.36
C MET A 130 -12.87 6.87 -2.45
N TRP A 131 -13.05 5.56 -2.28
CA TRP A 131 -12.07 4.53 -2.60
C TRP A 131 -12.40 3.88 -3.94
N HIS A 132 -11.44 3.86 -4.85
CA HIS A 132 -11.49 3.18 -6.14
C HIS A 132 -10.59 1.96 -6.07
N VAL A 133 -11.11 0.77 -6.37
CA VAL A 133 -10.36 -0.48 -6.17
C VAL A 133 -10.15 -1.19 -7.49
N GLY A 134 -8.89 -1.39 -7.85
CA GLY A 134 -8.45 -2.30 -8.91
C GLY A 134 -7.83 -3.56 -8.31
N SER A 135 -7.84 -4.66 -9.05
CA SER A 135 -7.31 -5.93 -8.56
C SER A 135 -6.84 -6.85 -9.68
N THR A 136 -5.96 -7.78 -9.33
CA THR A 136 -5.56 -8.92 -10.15
C THR A 136 -5.36 -10.14 -9.25
N VAL A 137 -5.22 -11.31 -9.84
CA VAL A 137 -4.91 -12.55 -9.12
C VAL A 137 -3.52 -13.02 -9.52
N ILE A 138 -2.72 -13.43 -8.53
CA ILE A 138 -1.39 -14.01 -8.74
C ILE A 138 -1.42 -15.42 -8.18
N ASP A 139 -1.03 -16.39 -9.00
CA ASP A 139 -0.75 -17.75 -8.55
C ASP A 139 0.69 -17.85 -8.03
N ALA A 140 0.90 -18.55 -6.93
CA ALA A 140 2.20 -18.67 -6.29
C ALA A 140 2.34 -20.01 -5.54
N ALA A 141 3.54 -20.57 -5.57
CA ALA A 141 3.90 -21.74 -4.78
C ALA A 141 3.99 -21.44 -3.27
N GLY A 142 4.25 -20.17 -2.91
CA GLY A 142 4.21 -19.69 -1.52
C GLY A 142 5.58 -19.65 -0.82
N GLY A 143 5.54 -19.33 0.49
CA GLY A 143 6.70 -19.33 1.37
C GLY A 143 7.53 -18.05 1.38
N GLY A 144 7.16 -17.03 0.63
CA GLY A 144 7.93 -15.79 0.53
C GLY A 144 8.03 -14.99 1.82
N CYS A 145 7.02 -15.10 2.69
CA CYS A 145 6.97 -14.34 3.95
C CYS A 145 7.59 -15.06 5.15
N THR A 146 7.89 -16.35 5.05
CA THR A 146 8.28 -17.20 6.20
C THR A 146 9.76 -17.59 6.22
N ALA A 147 10.55 -17.14 5.25
CA ALA A 147 12.00 -17.34 5.23
C ALA A 147 12.74 -16.08 5.69
N PRO A 148 13.93 -16.24 6.32
CA PRO A 148 14.79 -15.12 6.65
C PRO A 148 15.34 -14.44 5.39
N ALA A 149 15.75 -13.16 5.53
CA ALA A 149 16.40 -12.43 4.45
C ALA A 149 17.71 -13.08 4.01
N VAL A 150 17.98 -13.02 2.71
CA VAL A 150 19.24 -13.54 2.12
C VAL A 150 20.43 -12.62 2.43
N ALA A 151 20.17 -11.34 2.72
CA ALA A 151 21.21 -10.35 3.08
C ALA A 151 22.15 -10.85 4.18
N TYR A 152 21.64 -11.59 5.16
CA TYR A 152 22.45 -12.13 6.26
C TYR A 152 23.51 -13.16 5.84
N ALA A 153 23.49 -13.61 4.58
CA ALA A 153 24.55 -14.46 4.06
C ALA A 153 25.84 -13.69 3.73
N ALA A 154 25.77 -12.36 3.65
CA ALA A 154 26.93 -11.50 3.45
C ALA A 154 27.48 -11.03 4.81
N ASP A 155 28.79 -11.20 5.05
CA ASP A 155 29.44 -10.82 6.31
C ASP A 155 29.40 -9.29 6.57
N ASP A 156 29.19 -8.49 5.54
CA ASP A 156 29.22 -7.01 5.55
C ASP A 156 27.85 -6.37 5.35
N TRP A 157 26.74 -7.10 5.49
CA TRP A 157 25.39 -6.61 5.24
C TRP A 157 25.04 -5.35 6.09
N GLU A 158 25.52 -5.28 7.34
CA GLU A 158 25.30 -4.14 8.23
C GLU A 158 25.98 -2.85 7.69
N GLU A 159 27.10 -2.99 6.98
CA GLU A 159 27.78 -1.83 6.37
C GLU A 159 26.99 -1.26 5.18
N HIS A 160 26.06 -2.04 4.61
CA HIS A 160 25.21 -1.65 3.50
C HIS A 160 23.84 -1.17 3.95
N LEU A 161 23.42 -1.46 5.17
CA LEU A 161 22.10 -1.14 5.70
C LEU A 161 21.71 0.32 5.47
N GLY A 162 20.55 0.53 4.86
CA GLY A 162 19.99 1.85 4.58
C GLY A 162 20.67 2.62 3.43
N LYS A 163 21.66 2.03 2.73
CA LYS A 163 22.20 2.65 1.52
C LYS A 163 21.15 2.69 0.42
N VAL A 164 21.13 3.80 -0.30
CA VAL A 164 20.16 3.99 -1.38
C VAL A 164 20.91 4.05 -2.71
N HIS A 165 20.48 3.18 -3.62
CA HIS A 165 20.93 3.15 -5.02
C HIS A 165 19.80 3.62 -5.92
N GLY A 166 20.10 4.36 -6.97
CA GLY A 166 19.02 4.79 -7.85
C GLY A 166 19.46 5.68 -8.99
N GLN A 167 18.46 6.05 -9.78
CA GLN A 167 18.62 6.86 -10.96
C GLN A 167 17.40 7.76 -11.15
N VAL A 168 17.65 9.02 -11.46
CA VAL A 168 16.65 9.99 -11.90
C VAL A 168 16.72 10.13 -13.42
N TRP A 169 15.56 10.11 -14.09
CA TRP A 169 15.40 10.43 -15.51
C TRP A 169 14.39 11.57 -15.65
N PRO A 170 14.85 12.84 -15.56
CA PRO A 170 13.95 13.99 -15.58
C PRO A 170 13.15 14.08 -16.90
N GLU A 171 13.78 13.75 -18.02
CA GLU A 171 13.17 13.76 -19.34
C GLU A 171 12.00 12.78 -19.49
N ASN A 172 11.97 11.75 -18.65
CA ASN A 172 10.90 10.74 -18.60
C ASN A 172 9.99 10.88 -17.37
N GLY A 173 10.26 11.86 -16.49
CA GLY A 173 9.55 12.00 -15.21
C GLY A 173 9.65 10.75 -14.34
N ARG A 174 10.80 10.06 -14.32
CA ARG A 174 10.94 8.77 -13.65
C ARG A 174 12.08 8.78 -12.63
N LEU A 175 11.79 8.27 -11.45
CA LEU A 175 12.75 7.94 -10.41
C LEU A 175 12.71 6.43 -10.15
N ARG A 176 13.85 5.77 -10.14
CA ARG A 176 14.00 4.42 -9.58
C ARG A 176 14.94 4.48 -8.40
N MET A 177 14.57 3.82 -7.30
CA MET A 177 15.40 3.68 -6.10
C MET A 177 15.33 2.27 -5.57
N ILE A 178 16.41 1.82 -4.93
CA ILE A 178 16.54 0.59 -4.17
C ILE A 178 17.18 0.99 -2.85
N VAL A 179 16.71 0.42 -1.76
CA VAL A 179 17.27 0.62 -0.43
C VAL A 179 17.78 -0.70 0.10
N ASP A 180 19.04 -0.80 0.43
CA ASP A 180 19.62 -2.03 0.98
C ASP A 180 19.06 -2.27 2.39
N HIS A 181 18.24 -3.31 2.55
CA HIS A 181 17.58 -3.64 3.81
C HIS A 181 16.99 -5.06 3.80
N PRO A 182 17.15 -5.85 4.87
CA PRO A 182 16.65 -7.23 4.95
C PRO A 182 15.14 -7.37 4.81
N MET A 183 14.37 -6.39 5.30
CA MET A 183 12.90 -6.43 5.27
C MET A 183 12.32 -7.73 5.84
N ASP A 184 12.78 -8.15 7.02
CA ASP A 184 12.27 -9.36 7.67
C ASP A 184 10.86 -9.19 8.20
N THR A 185 10.04 -10.17 7.93
CA THR A 185 8.61 -10.16 8.31
C THR A 185 8.35 -10.46 9.79
N GLY A 186 9.33 -11.01 10.50
CA GLY A 186 9.15 -11.55 11.84
C GLY A 186 8.43 -12.91 11.90
N LEU A 187 8.19 -13.56 10.76
CA LEU A 187 7.52 -14.85 10.67
C LEU A 187 8.49 -16.05 10.58
N ALA A 188 9.76 -15.79 10.33
CA ALA A 188 10.80 -16.81 10.39
C ALA A 188 11.24 -17.06 11.83
N ASP A 189 11.48 -18.32 12.19
CA ASP A 189 11.85 -18.71 13.56
C ASP A 189 13.13 -17.99 14.01
N GLY A 190 13.03 -17.29 15.15
CA GLY A 190 14.15 -16.59 15.77
C GLY A 190 14.58 -15.28 15.09
N ILE A 191 13.93 -14.88 14.02
CA ILE A 191 14.19 -13.62 13.31
C ILE A 191 13.10 -12.62 13.68
N PRO A 192 13.43 -11.51 14.38
CA PRO A 192 12.44 -10.48 14.69
C PRO A 192 12.04 -9.70 13.43
N ILE A 193 10.91 -8.99 13.52
CA ILE A 193 10.52 -8.04 12.49
C ILE A 193 11.60 -6.95 12.34
N PHE A 194 12.07 -6.75 11.12
CA PHE A 194 13.05 -5.72 10.80
C PHE A 194 12.75 -5.15 9.41
N ILE A 195 12.09 -3.99 9.38
CA ILE A 195 11.55 -3.38 8.16
C ILE A 195 11.82 -1.87 8.12
N ILE A 196 11.96 -1.34 6.92
CA ILE A 196 11.80 0.09 6.69
C ILE A 196 10.34 0.45 6.95
N GLU A 197 10.07 1.43 7.83
CA GLU A 197 8.72 1.89 8.12
C GLU A 197 8.26 2.96 7.14
N ASP A 198 9.06 3.99 6.96
CA ASP A 198 8.69 5.16 6.19
C ASP A 198 9.82 5.61 5.25
N LEU A 199 9.45 6.00 4.03
CA LEU A 199 10.34 6.67 3.07
C LEU A 199 9.65 7.93 2.55
N ALA A 200 10.43 8.99 2.35
CA ALA A 200 10.02 10.21 1.71
C ALA A 200 10.99 10.61 0.61
N VAL A 201 10.46 11.02 -0.53
CA VAL A 201 11.22 11.60 -1.65
C VAL A 201 10.91 13.08 -1.69
N SER A 202 11.94 13.92 -1.74
CA SER A 202 11.82 15.38 -1.73
C SER A 202 12.80 16.02 -2.71
N THR A 203 12.56 17.27 -3.07
CA THR A 203 13.61 18.10 -3.69
C THR A 203 14.64 18.44 -2.60
N PRO A 204 15.94 18.31 -2.86
CA PRO A 204 16.97 18.63 -1.88
C PRO A 204 16.80 20.01 -1.25
N GLY A 205 16.89 20.07 0.08
CA GLY A 205 16.72 21.31 0.84
C GLY A 205 15.28 21.74 1.09
N THR A 206 14.28 20.98 0.62
CA THR A 206 12.85 21.26 0.91
C THR A 206 12.29 20.30 1.95
N LYS A 207 11.27 20.77 2.71
CA LYS A 207 10.55 19.93 3.67
C LYS A 207 9.27 19.30 3.08
N SER A 208 8.80 19.82 1.96
CA SER A 208 7.60 19.30 1.29
C SER A 208 7.97 18.08 0.46
N PRO A 209 7.43 16.90 0.76
CA PRO A 209 7.72 15.71 -0.01
C PRO A 209 7.11 15.77 -1.42
N LEU A 210 7.80 15.18 -2.37
CA LEU A 210 7.28 14.87 -3.69
C LEU A 210 6.45 13.58 -3.68
N ALA A 211 6.80 12.66 -2.78
CA ALA A 211 6.12 11.39 -2.55
C ALA A 211 6.45 10.84 -1.16
N ARG A 212 5.53 10.07 -0.57
CA ARG A 212 5.77 9.33 0.68
C ARG A 212 5.29 7.89 0.57
N LEU A 213 6.01 6.99 1.23
CA LEU A 213 5.67 5.58 1.34
C LEU A 213 5.69 5.16 2.81
N ARG A 214 4.72 4.35 3.21
CA ARG A 214 4.79 3.54 4.43
C ARG A 214 4.83 2.09 4.01
N LEU A 215 5.86 1.38 4.46
CA LEU A 215 6.09 0.00 4.10
C LEU A 215 5.59 -0.92 5.21
N TYR A 216 5.24 -2.13 4.83
CA TYR A 216 4.87 -3.20 5.73
C TYR A 216 5.68 -4.45 5.38
N GLU A 217 5.61 -5.45 6.22
CA GLU A 217 6.45 -6.65 6.20
C GLU A 217 6.45 -7.41 4.86
N PRO A 218 5.36 -7.45 4.06
CA PRO A 218 5.40 -8.14 2.78
C PRO A 218 6.24 -7.45 1.69
N VAL A 219 6.70 -6.22 1.88
CA VAL A 219 7.66 -5.62 0.94
C VAL A 219 8.92 -6.48 0.88
N ASN A 220 9.47 -6.67 -0.33
CA ASN A 220 10.62 -7.54 -0.55
C ASN A 220 11.91 -7.02 0.10
N GLU A 221 12.87 -7.90 0.29
CA GLU A 221 14.26 -7.57 0.60
C GLU A 221 14.83 -6.62 -0.45
N ASP A 222 15.70 -5.69 -0.04
CA ASP A 222 16.24 -4.62 -0.88
C ASP A 222 15.13 -3.94 -1.72
N PRO A 223 14.16 -3.30 -1.04
CA PRO A 223 12.97 -2.81 -1.69
C PRO A 223 13.26 -1.85 -2.83
N ALA A 224 12.74 -2.20 -4.01
CA ALA A 224 12.91 -1.43 -5.22
C ALA A 224 11.60 -0.74 -5.61
N PHE A 225 11.65 0.59 -5.76
CA PHE A 225 10.52 1.41 -6.17
C PHE A 225 10.81 2.15 -7.47
N THR A 226 9.78 2.27 -8.33
CA THR A 226 9.81 3.21 -9.44
C THR A 226 8.62 4.15 -9.28
N LEU A 227 8.91 5.43 -9.14
CA LEU A 227 7.93 6.52 -9.04
C LEU A 227 7.90 7.33 -10.33
N TYR A 228 6.74 7.87 -10.64
CA TYR A 228 6.50 8.64 -11.85
C TYR A 228 6.03 10.05 -11.49
N PHE A 229 6.45 11.03 -12.27
CA PHE A 229 6.22 12.45 -12.05
C PHE A 229 5.89 13.14 -13.35
N ASP A 230 5.18 14.25 -13.27
CA ASP A 230 5.25 15.21 -14.36
C ASP A 230 6.71 15.67 -14.56
N LYS A 231 7.14 15.76 -15.80
CA LYS A 231 8.52 16.14 -16.16
C LYS A 231 8.94 17.50 -15.59
N ALA A 232 7.98 18.41 -15.39
CA ALA A 232 8.25 19.73 -14.81
C ALA A 232 8.51 19.66 -13.29
N THR A 233 8.06 18.58 -12.62
CA THR A 233 8.18 18.40 -11.16
C THR A 233 9.51 17.76 -10.77
N LEU A 234 10.00 16.81 -11.58
CA LEU A 234 11.19 16.04 -11.25
C LEU A 234 12.47 16.77 -11.69
N GLY A 235 13.27 17.22 -10.72
CA GLY A 235 14.60 17.81 -10.96
C GLY A 235 15.64 16.75 -11.31
N THR A 236 16.90 17.20 -11.44
CA THR A 236 18.05 16.33 -11.74
C THR A 236 18.57 15.56 -10.52
N GLU A 237 18.10 15.90 -9.35
CA GLU A 237 18.43 15.22 -8.09
C GLU A 237 17.23 15.21 -7.13
N VAL A 238 17.14 14.18 -6.33
CA VAL A 238 16.13 14.01 -5.27
C VAL A 238 16.80 13.56 -3.98
N SER A 239 16.26 14.00 -2.85
CA SER A 239 16.60 13.49 -1.52
C SER A 239 15.64 12.35 -1.18
N VAL A 240 16.18 11.24 -0.67
CA VAL A 240 15.43 10.13 -0.09
C VAL A 240 15.75 10.07 1.38
N THR A 241 14.74 10.19 2.23
CA THR A 241 14.86 10.08 3.68
C THR A 241 13.90 9.06 4.23
N GLY A 242 14.23 8.44 5.36
CA GLY A 242 13.37 7.45 5.98
C GLY A 242 13.99 6.86 7.22
N ARG A 243 13.34 5.83 7.75
CA ARG A 243 13.86 5.06 8.89
C ARG A 243 13.26 3.66 8.90
N ASP A 244 13.96 2.75 9.59
CA ASP A 244 13.46 1.43 9.93
C ASP A 244 12.85 1.38 11.36
N ASN A 245 12.29 0.23 11.71
CA ASN A 245 11.69 0.00 13.02
C ASN A 245 12.71 -0.17 14.17
N ASN A 246 14.01 -0.27 13.88
CA ASN A 246 15.09 -0.26 14.86
C ASN A 246 15.68 1.15 15.08
N GLY A 247 15.22 2.14 14.29
CA GLY A 247 15.62 3.54 14.40
C GLY A 247 16.84 3.91 13.54
N ASN A 248 17.29 3.04 12.64
CA ASN A 248 18.31 3.41 11.67
C ASN A 248 17.73 4.39 10.65
N GLU A 249 18.44 5.47 10.41
CA GLU A 249 18.04 6.53 9.48
C GLU A 249 18.52 6.22 8.06
N ILE A 250 17.69 6.55 7.08
CA ILE A 250 18.01 6.52 5.66
C ILE A 250 18.07 7.96 5.19
N ASP A 251 19.21 8.37 4.63
CA ASP A 251 19.41 9.72 4.07
C ASP A 251 20.36 9.65 2.86
N ALA A 252 19.85 9.95 1.69
CA ALA A 252 20.61 9.85 0.44
C ALA A 252 20.15 10.86 -0.60
N ILE A 253 21.05 11.19 -1.53
CA ILE A 253 20.77 11.97 -2.73
C ILE A 253 20.93 11.08 -3.96
N ILE A 254 19.88 10.93 -4.73
CA ILE A 254 19.91 10.25 -6.04
C ILE A 254 20.01 11.32 -7.14
N ARG A 255 20.90 11.11 -8.10
CA ARG A 255 21.15 12.06 -9.21
C ARG A 255 20.81 11.45 -10.55
N ALA A 256 20.50 12.33 -11.50
CA ALA A 256 20.46 11.94 -12.92
C ALA A 256 21.88 11.55 -13.37
N ALA A 257 21.98 10.62 -14.31
CA ALA A 257 23.25 10.39 -14.98
C ALA A 257 23.72 11.68 -15.66
N ALA A 258 25.02 11.93 -15.63
CA ALA A 258 25.58 13.02 -16.44
C ALA A 258 25.21 12.79 -17.91
N SER A 259 24.63 13.79 -18.56
CA SER A 259 24.41 13.74 -20.01
C SER A 259 25.77 13.62 -20.70
N GLN A 260 25.97 12.51 -21.41
CA GLN A 260 27.13 12.30 -22.26
C GLN A 260 27.07 13.20 -23.49
#